data_3cc10a3e56e902f76887cfefb28c6229
#
_entry.id   3cc10a3e56e902f76887cfefb28c6229
#
_cell.length_a   1.000
_cell.length_b   1.000
_cell.length_c   1.000
_cell.angle_alpha   90.00
_cell.angle_beta   90.00
_cell.angle_gamma   90.00
#
_symmetry.space_group_name_H-M   'P 1'
#
loop_
_entity.id
_entity.type
_entity.pdbx_description
1 polymer ?
#
loop_
_entity_poly.entity_id
_entity_poly.type
_entity_poly.pdbx_seq_one_letter_code
_entity_poly.pdbx_strand_id
1 'polypeptide(L)'
;FNKPIGNLTLNAQNPTTKRFDLLATLSGADNQLNAKGFFVPNGGENSLNINADIQSLSMKTVEAFSMGQISEASGFVNGNFSITGSTTVPEIKGALTFNNAFLKPTYLNNRLELKHETIELKTDGIYMNNFTLADINQHKATIDGAVNMKQFSDLNFDLKVKTKDFLLFNTTEKDNKEFYGRMIIDSNIDIKGPMSLPVLNARLKMKKGSNFTFAVPENELTTDK
;
A
#
# COMPACT_ATOMS: atom_id res chain seq x y z
N PHE A 1 6.75 -11.74 -14.81
CA PHE A 1 5.43 -11.08 -14.70
C PHE A 1 4.52 -11.61 -15.81
N ASN A 2 3.34 -12.11 -15.48
CA ASN A 2 2.38 -12.59 -16.47
C ASN A 2 1.48 -11.47 -17.04
N LYS A 3 1.76 -10.21 -16.71
CA LYS A 3 0.99 -9.05 -17.15
C LYS A 3 1.92 -8.01 -17.79
N PRO A 4 1.51 -7.39 -18.91
CA PRO A 4 2.29 -6.33 -19.51
C PRO A 4 2.28 -5.09 -18.60
N ILE A 5 3.47 -4.58 -18.28
CA ILE A 5 3.66 -3.35 -17.49
C ILE A 5 4.15 -2.17 -18.34
N GLY A 6 4.32 -2.38 -19.65
CA GLY A 6 4.92 -1.40 -20.57
C GLY A 6 6.43 -1.48 -20.62
N ASN A 7 7.03 -0.39 -21.10
CA ASN A 7 8.47 -0.26 -21.31
C ASN A 7 9.10 0.54 -20.17
N LEU A 8 9.98 -0.09 -19.40
CA LEU A 8 10.81 0.57 -18.39
C LEU A 8 12.18 0.88 -19.01
N THR A 9 12.55 2.16 -19.01
CA THR A 9 13.89 2.61 -19.40
C THR A 9 14.58 3.21 -18.21
N LEU A 10 15.82 2.78 -17.94
CA LEU A 10 16.67 3.30 -16.90
C LEU A 10 17.98 3.79 -17.52
N ASN A 11 18.29 5.06 -17.35
CA ASN A 11 19.53 5.67 -17.79
C ASN A 11 20.28 6.22 -16.59
N ALA A 12 21.57 5.93 -16.51
CA ALA A 12 22.48 6.51 -15.55
C ALA A 12 23.70 7.04 -16.30
N GLN A 13 23.99 8.30 -16.13
CA GLN A 13 25.15 8.97 -16.74
C GLN A 13 26.04 9.52 -15.65
N ASN A 14 27.35 9.42 -15.85
CA ASN A 14 28.34 9.98 -14.93
C ASN A 14 29.01 11.20 -15.57
N PRO A 15 28.40 12.41 -15.48
CA PRO A 15 28.98 13.62 -16.07
C PRO A 15 30.22 14.10 -15.32
N THR A 16 30.42 13.67 -14.07
CA THR A 16 31.59 13.97 -13.26
C THR A 16 31.95 12.76 -12.40
N THR A 17 33.20 12.62 -11.96
CA THR A 17 33.68 11.46 -11.20
C THR A 17 32.94 11.15 -9.90
N LYS A 18 32.09 12.06 -9.45
CA LYS A 18 31.36 11.96 -8.15
C LYS A 18 29.84 12.10 -8.25
N ARG A 19 29.25 12.05 -9.46
CA ARG A 19 27.82 12.24 -9.61
C ARG A 19 27.27 11.36 -10.72
N PHE A 20 26.14 10.72 -10.47
CA PHE A 20 25.37 9.99 -11.46
C PHE A 20 24.03 10.71 -11.67
N ASP A 21 23.79 11.19 -12.88
CA ASP A 21 22.48 11.68 -13.28
C ASP A 21 21.61 10.50 -13.68
N LEU A 22 20.40 10.46 -13.16
CA LEU A 22 19.48 9.34 -13.25
C LEU A 22 18.20 9.77 -14.00
N LEU A 23 17.77 8.94 -14.92
CA LEU A 23 16.47 9.06 -15.59
C LEU A 23 15.80 7.69 -15.64
N ALA A 24 14.59 7.58 -15.10
CA ALA A 24 13.75 6.42 -15.22
C ALA A 24 12.43 6.81 -15.88
N THR A 25 12.00 6.07 -16.89
CA THR A 25 10.71 6.27 -17.55
C THR A 25 9.97 4.95 -17.62
N LEU A 26 8.67 4.96 -17.32
CA LEU A 26 7.78 3.84 -17.55
C LEU A 26 6.65 4.33 -18.48
N SER A 27 6.49 3.67 -19.62
CA SER A 27 5.52 4.05 -20.64
C SER A 27 4.82 2.83 -21.26
N GLY A 28 3.58 3.01 -21.73
CA GLY A 28 2.77 1.92 -22.29
C GLY A 28 2.03 1.12 -21.22
N ALA A 29 1.12 0.25 -21.63
CA ALA A 29 0.20 -0.49 -20.78
C ALA A 29 -0.53 0.44 -19.77
N ASP A 30 -1.00 1.60 -20.25
CA ASP A 30 -1.67 2.66 -19.48
C ASP A 30 -0.78 3.31 -18.40
N ASN A 31 0.55 3.16 -18.51
CA ASN A 31 1.50 3.81 -17.61
C ASN A 31 2.19 4.99 -18.31
N GLN A 32 2.38 6.07 -17.57
CA GLN A 32 3.18 7.21 -17.93
C GLN A 32 3.81 7.81 -16.66
N LEU A 33 5.06 7.45 -16.41
CA LEU A 33 5.82 7.90 -15.26
C LEU A 33 7.20 8.37 -15.74
N ASN A 34 7.69 9.43 -15.15
CA ASN A 34 9.02 9.98 -15.36
C ASN A 34 9.66 10.32 -14.01
N ALA A 35 10.82 9.77 -13.74
CA ALA A 35 11.60 10.11 -12.56
C ALA A 35 13.00 10.54 -13.00
N LYS A 36 13.44 11.70 -12.53
CA LYS A 36 14.76 12.28 -12.86
C LYS A 36 15.42 12.81 -11.61
N GLY A 37 16.75 12.75 -11.62
CA GLY A 37 17.52 13.25 -10.49
C GLY A 37 18.98 12.89 -10.57
N PHE A 38 19.62 12.84 -9.41
CA PHE A 38 21.01 12.46 -9.31
C PHE A 38 21.32 11.70 -8.01
N PHE A 39 22.40 10.97 -8.07
CA PHE A 39 23.01 10.27 -6.93
C PHE A 39 24.48 10.70 -6.83
N VAL A 40 24.92 11.02 -5.61
CA VAL A 40 26.30 11.39 -5.30
C VAL A 40 26.85 10.41 -4.27
N PRO A 41 27.77 9.49 -4.67
CA PRO A 41 28.45 8.64 -3.72
C PRO A 41 29.46 9.47 -2.90
N ASN A 42 29.45 9.32 -1.58
CA ASN A 42 30.33 10.04 -0.68
C ASN A 42 30.77 9.15 0.50
N GLY A 43 31.56 8.12 0.23
CA GLY A 43 32.36 7.35 1.19
C GLY A 43 31.63 6.77 2.44
N GLY A 44 30.31 6.79 2.49
CA GLY A 44 29.50 6.32 3.62
C GLY A 44 28.18 7.05 3.77
N GLU A 45 28.10 8.31 3.34
CA GLU A 45 26.89 9.11 3.38
C GLU A 45 26.52 9.59 1.97
N ASN A 46 26.00 8.66 1.17
CA ASN A 46 25.57 8.94 -0.18
C ASN A 46 24.35 9.87 -0.18
N SER A 47 24.30 10.83 -1.10
CA SER A 47 23.15 11.72 -1.24
C SER A 47 22.40 11.47 -2.54
N LEU A 48 21.12 11.74 -2.51
CA LEU A 48 20.24 11.61 -3.67
C LEU A 48 19.26 12.77 -3.75
N ASN A 49 18.85 13.06 -4.98
CA ASN A 49 17.74 13.97 -5.26
C ASN A 49 17.01 13.43 -6.49
N ILE A 50 15.81 12.92 -6.29
CA ILE A 50 14.98 12.34 -7.33
C ILE A 50 13.63 13.02 -7.29
N ASN A 51 13.13 13.46 -8.44
CA ASN A 51 11.78 13.97 -8.61
C ASN A 51 11.04 13.03 -9.55
N ALA A 52 9.92 12.50 -9.09
CA ALA A 52 9.05 11.62 -9.84
C ALA A 52 7.73 12.33 -10.18
N ASP A 53 7.34 12.24 -11.44
CA ASP A 53 6.06 12.69 -11.96
C ASP A 53 5.31 11.47 -12.52
N ILE A 54 4.19 11.18 -11.93
CA ILE A 54 3.31 10.07 -12.30
C ILE A 54 2.07 10.68 -12.94
N GLN A 55 2.05 10.79 -14.25
CA GLN A 55 0.86 11.23 -14.97
C GLN A 55 -0.23 10.15 -14.93
N SER A 56 0.19 8.89 -15.05
CA SER A 56 -0.67 7.72 -14.91
C SER A 56 0.16 6.51 -14.52
N LEU A 57 -0.25 5.81 -13.47
CA LEU A 57 0.23 4.47 -13.12
C LEU A 57 -0.96 3.54 -13.01
N SER A 58 -1.05 2.58 -13.91
CA SER A 58 -2.15 1.60 -13.92
C SER A 58 -2.13 0.74 -12.66
N MET A 59 -3.26 0.56 -12.02
CA MET A 59 -3.40 -0.36 -10.87
C MET A 59 -3.11 -1.82 -11.25
N LYS A 60 -3.20 -2.19 -12.55
CA LYS A 60 -2.73 -3.50 -13.04
C LYS A 60 -1.21 -3.65 -12.92
N THR A 61 -0.47 -2.55 -13.06
CA THR A 61 0.97 -2.53 -12.80
C THR A 61 1.26 -2.72 -11.32
N VAL A 62 0.50 -2.06 -10.44
CA VAL A 62 0.59 -2.26 -8.99
C VAL A 62 0.29 -3.72 -8.62
N GLU A 63 -0.75 -4.31 -9.21
CA GLU A 63 -1.08 -5.74 -9.05
C GLU A 63 0.08 -6.64 -9.48
N ALA A 64 0.70 -6.38 -10.63
CA ALA A 64 1.82 -7.17 -11.14
C ALA A 64 3.03 -7.17 -10.17
N PHE A 65 3.28 -6.05 -9.49
CA PHE A 65 4.36 -5.94 -8.50
C PHE A 65 3.96 -6.38 -7.08
N SER A 66 2.70 -6.69 -6.84
CA SER A 66 2.21 -7.08 -5.50
C SER A 66 2.65 -8.48 -5.06
N MET A 67 3.37 -9.23 -5.89
CA MET A 67 3.78 -10.63 -5.62
C MET A 67 2.60 -11.54 -5.23
N GLY A 68 1.41 -11.29 -5.81
CA GLY A 68 0.20 -12.07 -5.53
C GLY A 68 -0.62 -11.61 -4.32
N GLN A 69 -0.21 -10.53 -3.63
CA GLN A 69 -1.00 -9.96 -2.52
C GLN A 69 -2.28 -9.29 -3.02
N ILE A 70 -2.32 -8.88 -4.28
CA ILE A 70 -3.49 -8.33 -4.96
C ILE A 70 -3.84 -9.27 -6.11
N SER A 71 -5.06 -9.80 -6.13
CA SER A 71 -5.53 -10.74 -7.17
C SER A 71 -6.15 -10.03 -8.37
N GLU A 72 -6.73 -8.87 -8.16
CA GLU A 72 -7.35 -8.04 -9.19
C GLU A 72 -7.17 -6.57 -8.85
N ALA A 73 -6.82 -5.74 -9.85
CA ALA A 73 -6.82 -4.29 -9.69
C ALA A 73 -7.12 -3.58 -11.01
N SER A 74 -7.66 -2.36 -10.92
CA SER A 74 -7.94 -1.50 -12.06
C SER A 74 -8.02 -0.04 -11.61
N GLY A 75 -8.06 0.90 -12.57
CA GLY A 75 -7.98 2.33 -12.32
C GLY A 75 -6.54 2.80 -12.31
N PHE A 76 -6.31 4.00 -11.79
CA PHE A 76 -5.03 4.68 -11.94
C PHE A 76 -4.60 5.39 -10.66
N VAL A 77 -3.28 5.53 -10.51
CA VAL A 77 -2.66 6.44 -9.56
C VAL A 77 -1.94 7.53 -10.34
N ASN A 78 -2.09 8.77 -9.91
CA ASN A 78 -1.30 9.89 -10.40
C ASN A 78 -0.79 10.74 -9.24
N GLY A 79 0.19 11.61 -9.50
CA GLY A 79 0.77 12.50 -8.51
C GLY A 79 2.24 12.73 -8.75
N ASN A 80 2.85 13.39 -7.82
CA ASN A 80 4.29 13.64 -7.85
C ASN A 80 4.91 13.50 -6.47
N PHE A 81 6.17 13.15 -6.44
CA PHE A 81 6.94 13.15 -5.20
C PHE A 81 8.42 13.40 -5.47
N SER A 82 9.10 13.86 -4.44
CA SER A 82 10.55 13.99 -4.42
C SER A 82 11.15 13.12 -3.32
N ILE A 83 12.34 12.60 -3.59
CA ILE A 83 13.18 11.93 -2.60
C ILE A 83 14.50 12.70 -2.57
N THR A 84 14.86 13.25 -1.42
CA THR A 84 16.09 14.05 -1.23
C THR A 84 16.84 13.59 0.02
N GLY A 85 18.04 14.13 0.23
CA GLY A 85 18.83 13.83 1.42
C GLY A 85 19.78 12.67 1.26
N SER A 86 20.12 11.99 2.35
CA SER A 86 21.01 10.84 2.31
C SER A 86 20.28 9.53 2.04
N THR A 87 21.01 8.51 1.57
CA THR A 87 20.43 7.16 1.39
C THR A 87 20.09 6.46 2.70
N THR A 88 20.63 6.93 3.81
CA THR A 88 20.35 6.41 5.16
C THR A 88 19.18 7.11 5.83
N VAL A 89 18.99 8.41 5.54
CA VAL A 89 17.88 9.22 6.04
C VAL A 89 17.26 10.00 4.87
N PRO A 90 16.46 9.34 4.03
CA PRO A 90 15.81 10.00 2.90
C PRO A 90 14.65 10.86 3.35
N GLU A 91 14.50 12.01 2.71
CA GLU A 91 13.31 12.87 2.85
C GLU A 91 12.40 12.64 1.65
N ILE A 92 11.17 12.21 1.91
CA ILE A 92 10.15 12.02 0.88
C ILE A 92 9.09 13.08 1.05
N LYS A 93 8.67 13.73 -0.05
CA LYS A 93 7.58 14.73 -0.03
C LYS A 93 6.77 14.63 -1.32
N GLY A 94 5.45 14.68 -1.19
CA GLY A 94 4.56 14.67 -2.34
C GLY A 94 3.17 14.14 -2.03
N ALA A 95 2.44 13.76 -3.06
CA ALA A 95 1.12 13.15 -2.91
C ALA A 95 0.82 12.21 -4.07
N LEU A 96 0.06 11.16 -3.77
CA LEU A 96 -0.43 10.21 -4.75
C LEU A 96 -1.95 10.10 -4.64
N THR A 97 -2.64 10.27 -5.75
CA THR A 97 -4.10 10.21 -5.83
C THR A 97 -4.55 9.00 -6.63
N PHE A 98 -5.41 8.21 -6.04
CA PHE A 98 -6.09 7.08 -6.66
C PHE A 98 -7.33 7.58 -7.39
N ASN A 99 -7.51 7.24 -8.65
CA ASN A 99 -8.62 7.68 -9.48
C ASN A 99 -9.39 6.49 -10.05
N ASN A 100 -10.67 6.38 -9.69
CA ASN A 100 -11.54 5.29 -10.09
C ASN A 100 -10.83 3.93 -9.96
N ALA A 101 -10.05 3.80 -8.87
CA ALA A 101 -9.26 2.63 -8.64
C ALA A 101 -10.05 1.59 -7.85
N PHE A 102 -9.73 0.34 -8.05
CA PHE A 102 -10.05 -0.72 -7.10
C PHE A 102 -8.89 -1.69 -6.98
N LEU A 103 -8.85 -2.38 -5.88
CA LEU A 103 -7.97 -3.52 -5.63
C LEU A 103 -8.72 -4.61 -4.87
N LYS A 104 -8.31 -5.85 -5.06
CA LYS A 104 -8.85 -7.01 -4.38
C LYS A 104 -7.68 -7.73 -3.68
N PRO A 105 -7.48 -7.48 -2.37
CA PRO A 105 -6.47 -8.21 -1.61
C PRO A 105 -6.78 -9.70 -1.62
N THR A 106 -5.80 -10.52 -1.97
CA THR A 106 -5.96 -11.98 -2.08
C THR A 106 -6.45 -12.57 -0.76
N TYR A 107 -5.88 -12.10 0.35
CA TYR A 107 -6.18 -12.59 1.70
C TYR A 107 -7.63 -12.30 2.15
N LEU A 108 -8.21 -11.18 1.71
CA LEU A 108 -9.59 -10.78 2.07
C LEU A 108 -10.62 -11.21 1.02
N ASN A 109 -10.19 -11.42 -0.20
CA ASN A 109 -11.04 -11.71 -1.36
C ASN A 109 -12.25 -10.76 -1.48
N ASN A 110 -12.06 -9.50 -1.13
CA ASN A 110 -13.06 -8.44 -1.19
C ASN A 110 -12.57 -7.31 -2.09
N ARG A 111 -13.44 -6.84 -2.97
CA ARG A 111 -13.15 -5.69 -3.84
C ARG A 111 -13.28 -4.40 -3.06
N LEU A 112 -12.19 -3.65 -2.99
CA LEU A 112 -12.08 -2.36 -2.32
C LEU A 112 -11.93 -1.25 -3.36
N GLU A 113 -12.87 -0.33 -3.41
CA GLU A 113 -12.91 0.77 -4.37
C GLU A 113 -12.40 2.06 -3.75
N LEU A 114 -11.59 2.79 -4.54
CA LEU A 114 -11.05 4.12 -4.23
C LEU A 114 -11.48 5.06 -5.36
N LYS A 115 -12.48 5.89 -5.11
CA LYS A 115 -13.02 6.77 -6.18
C LYS A 115 -12.09 7.91 -6.52
N HIS A 116 -11.64 8.65 -5.50
CA HIS A 116 -10.71 9.75 -5.61
C HIS A 116 -10.07 9.98 -4.23
N GLU A 117 -9.09 9.17 -3.90
CA GLU A 117 -8.47 9.14 -2.58
C GLU A 117 -7.01 9.52 -2.70
N THR A 118 -6.53 10.32 -1.76
CA THR A 118 -5.15 10.83 -1.78
C THR A 118 -4.40 10.40 -0.52
N ILE A 119 -3.17 9.95 -0.70
CA ILE A 119 -2.17 9.79 0.36
C ILE A 119 -1.13 10.90 0.23
N GLU A 120 -0.73 11.48 1.35
CA GLU A 120 0.35 12.46 1.41
C GLU A 120 1.65 11.78 1.85
N LEU A 121 2.72 12.07 1.13
CA LEU A 121 4.08 11.61 1.46
C LEU A 121 4.80 12.75 2.17
N LYS A 122 5.26 12.52 3.40
CA LYS A 122 6.03 13.47 4.19
C LYS A 122 7.34 12.82 4.62
N THR A 123 8.27 13.63 5.08
CA THR A 123 9.61 13.18 5.51
C THR A 123 9.56 12.04 6.52
N ASP A 124 8.54 12.02 7.36
CA ASP A 124 8.37 11.07 8.46
C ASP A 124 7.34 9.97 8.18
N GLY A 125 6.73 9.93 7.00
CA GLY A 125 5.81 8.85 6.68
C GLY A 125 4.76 9.12 5.59
N ILE A 126 3.82 8.21 5.53
CA ILE A 126 2.66 8.23 4.62
C ILE A 126 1.43 8.59 5.44
N TYR A 127 0.74 9.66 5.06
CA TYR A 127 -0.41 10.19 5.78
C TYR A 127 -1.71 9.95 5.03
N MET A 128 -2.72 9.57 5.77
CA MET A 128 -4.09 9.38 5.31
C MET A 128 -5.02 10.26 6.14
N ASN A 129 -5.85 11.05 5.47
CA ASN A 129 -6.83 11.92 6.10
C ASN A 129 -8.19 11.67 5.46
N ASN A 130 -9.12 11.10 6.23
CA ASN A 130 -10.42 10.62 5.73
C ASN A 130 -10.30 9.72 4.50
N PHE A 131 -9.22 8.96 4.40
CA PHE A 131 -8.98 8.06 3.26
C PHE A 131 -10.04 6.96 3.26
N THR A 132 -10.80 6.87 2.17
CA THR A 132 -12.00 6.04 2.11
C THR A 132 -11.85 4.88 1.15
N LEU A 133 -12.13 3.68 1.64
CA LEU A 133 -12.33 2.47 0.85
C LEU A 133 -13.82 2.13 0.84
N ALA A 134 -14.40 1.81 -0.32
CA ALA A 134 -15.74 1.28 -0.40
C ALA A 134 -15.72 -0.22 -0.73
N ASP A 135 -16.55 -1.01 -0.08
CA ASP A 135 -16.79 -2.39 -0.44
C ASP A 135 -17.70 -2.50 -1.69
N ILE A 136 -17.93 -3.71 -2.17
CA ILE A 136 -18.77 -3.97 -3.35
C ILE A 136 -20.24 -3.49 -3.17
N ASN A 137 -20.69 -3.33 -1.93
CA ASN A 137 -22.03 -2.82 -1.60
C ASN A 137 -22.02 -1.30 -1.35
N GLN A 138 -20.88 -0.62 -1.59
CA GLN A 138 -20.64 0.82 -1.37
C GLN A 138 -20.65 1.24 0.12
N HIS A 139 -20.54 0.29 1.06
CA HIS A 139 -20.26 0.63 2.45
C HIS A 139 -18.79 1.03 2.62
N LYS A 140 -18.53 1.95 3.56
CA LYS A 140 -17.24 2.62 3.64
C LYS A 140 -16.44 2.17 4.86
N ALA A 141 -15.14 2.02 4.62
CA ALA A 141 -14.10 2.05 5.64
C ALA A 141 -13.33 3.35 5.50
N THR A 142 -13.23 4.13 6.57
CA THR A 142 -12.46 5.38 6.62
C THR A 142 -11.19 5.15 7.43
N ILE A 143 -10.07 5.58 6.89
CA ILE A 143 -8.74 5.45 7.51
C ILE A 143 -8.19 6.85 7.75
N ASP A 144 -7.79 7.12 8.99
CA ASP A 144 -7.12 8.34 9.42
C ASP A 144 -5.79 7.97 10.10
N GLY A 145 -4.78 8.81 9.93
CA GLY A 145 -3.50 8.65 10.61
C GLY A 145 -2.31 8.50 9.67
N ALA A 146 -1.27 7.80 10.12
CA ALA A 146 -0.03 7.68 9.38
C ALA A 146 0.62 6.30 9.50
N VAL A 147 1.38 5.95 8.47
CA VAL A 147 2.43 4.94 8.52
C VAL A 147 3.75 5.69 8.61
N ASN A 148 4.25 5.85 9.82
CA ASN A 148 5.51 6.55 10.08
C ASN A 148 6.70 5.72 9.60
N MET A 149 7.69 6.38 9.04
CA MET A 149 8.85 5.77 8.41
C MET A 149 10.12 6.50 8.86
N LYS A 150 10.93 5.87 9.70
CA LYS A 150 12.24 6.41 10.09
C LYS A 150 13.32 6.09 9.05
N GLN A 151 13.22 4.91 8.48
CA GLN A 151 13.99 4.42 7.33
C GLN A 151 13.04 3.65 6.44
N PHE A 152 13.38 3.40 5.18
CA PHE A 152 12.49 2.68 4.24
C PHE A 152 12.01 1.31 4.74
N SER A 153 12.71 0.69 5.67
CA SER A 153 12.40 -0.62 6.26
C SER A 153 11.79 -0.56 7.67
N ASP A 154 11.82 0.60 8.33
CA ASP A 154 11.30 0.76 9.70
C ASP A 154 9.95 1.49 9.67
N LEU A 155 8.90 0.72 9.42
CA LEU A 155 7.53 1.20 9.34
C LEU A 155 6.82 1.04 10.68
N ASN A 156 6.12 2.10 11.12
CA ASN A 156 5.40 2.15 12.38
C ASN A 156 3.98 2.69 12.16
N PHE A 157 2.96 1.92 12.51
CA PHE A 157 1.57 2.30 12.33
C PHE A 157 1.09 3.23 13.45
N ASP A 158 0.32 4.24 13.07
CA ASP A 158 -0.59 5.01 13.93
C ASP A 158 -1.85 5.33 13.11
N LEU A 159 -2.73 4.34 13.01
CA LEU A 159 -3.90 4.37 12.15
C LEU A 159 -5.17 4.15 12.96
N LYS A 160 -6.22 4.84 12.54
CA LYS A 160 -7.60 4.64 12.99
C LYS A 160 -8.46 4.22 11.82
N VAL A 161 -9.15 3.10 11.95
CA VAL A 161 -10.05 2.59 10.91
C VAL A 161 -11.47 2.54 11.48
N LYS A 162 -12.40 3.16 10.77
CA LYS A 162 -13.83 3.13 11.10
C LYS A 162 -14.62 2.52 9.96
N THR A 163 -15.53 1.60 10.29
CA THR A 163 -16.40 0.98 9.32
C THR A 163 -17.86 0.98 9.78
N LYS A 164 -18.76 0.97 8.81
CA LYS A 164 -20.20 0.75 9.05
C LYS A 164 -20.76 -0.14 7.96
N ASP A 165 -21.39 -1.26 8.37
CA ASP A 165 -21.94 -2.30 7.50
C ASP A 165 -20.95 -2.83 6.44
N PHE A 166 -19.64 -2.72 6.70
CA PHE A 166 -18.57 -2.97 5.76
C PHE A 166 -18.30 -4.47 5.61
N LEU A 167 -18.26 -4.96 4.37
CA LEU A 167 -17.82 -6.31 4.05
C LEU A 167 -16.30 -6.39 4.20
N LEU A 168 -15.84 -6.98 5.30
CA LEU A 168 -14.41 -7.09 5.59
C LEU A 168 -13.75 -8.13 4.69
N PHE A 169 -14.32 -9.34 4.64
CA PHE A 169 -13.84 -10.40 3.76
C PHE A 169 -15.00 -11.26 3.22
N ASN A 170 -14.73 -11.89 2.09
CA ASN A 170 -15.62 -12.85 1.43
C ASN A 170 -14.78 -13.95 0.78
N THR A 171 -14.23 -14.82 1.63
CA THR A 171 -13.25 -15.85 1.27
C THR A 171 -13.85 -17.24 1.28
N THR A 172 -13.29 -18.13 0.48
CA THR A 172 -13.50 -19.58 0.61
C THR A 172 -12.36 -20.19 1.42
N GLU A 173 -12.52 -21.43 1.88
CA GLU A 173 -11.45 -22.20 2.54
C GLU A 173 -10.20 -22.34 1.65
N LYS A 174 -10.36 -22.33 0.31
CA LYS A 174 -9.24 -22.34 -0.64
C LYS A 174 -8.48 -21.03 -0.69
N ASP A 175 -9.17 -19.90 -0.50
CA ASP A 175 -8.58 -18.56 -0.52
C ASP A 175 -7.81 -18.29 0.78
N ASN A 176 -8.36 -18.76 1.91
CA ASN A 176 -7.78 -18.54 3.22
C ASN A 176 -8.14 -19.71 4.16
N LYS A 177 -7.13 -20.41 4.66
CA LYS A 177 -7.32 -21.55 5.56
C LYS A 177 -7.51 -21.18 7.02
N GLU A 178 -7.10 -19.97 7.43
CA GLU A 178 -7.19 -19.50 8.81
C GLU A 178 -8.59 -18.97 9.12
N PHE A 179 -9.19 -18.27 8.14
CA PHE A 179 -10.57 -17.82 8.23
C PHE A 179 -11.22 -17.79 6.84
N TYR A 180 -12.46 -18.17 6.76
CA TYR A 180 -13.22 -18.14 5.51
C TYR A 180 -14.71 -17.93 5.75
N GLY A 181 -15.42 -17.57 4.68
CA GLY A 181 -16.82 -17.19 4.70
C GLY A 181 -16.99 -15.70 4.44
N ARG A 182 -18.02 -15.13 5.00
CA ARG A 182 -18.40 -13.72 4.80
C ARG A 182 -18.51 -13.00 6.13
N MET A 183 -17.82 -11.87 6.27
CA MET A 183 -17.87 -11.07 7.50
C MET A 183 -18.22 -9.63 7.20
N ILE A 184 -19.34 -9.16 7.77
CA ILE A 184 -19.80 -7.77 7.67
C ILE A 184 -19.70 -7.15 9.07
N ILE A 185 -19.11 -5.97 9.18
CA ILE A 185 -18.81 -5.34 10.46
C ILE A 185 -19.14 -3.85 10.52
N ASP A 186 -19.50 -3.41 11.72
CA ASP A 186 -19.21 -2.06 12.19
C ASP A 186 -17.97 -2.14 13.06
N SER A 187 -17.00 -1.25 12.86
CA SER A 187 -15.79 -1.29 13.65
C SER A 187 -15.21 0.08 13.95
N ASN A 188 -14.49 0.15 15.09
CA ASN A 188 -13.48 1.16 15.38
C ASN A 188 -12.22 0.41 15.76
N ILE A 189 -11.15 0.60 14.98
CA ILE A 189 -9.88 -0.11 15.14
C ILE A 189 -8.77 0.94 15.24
N ASP A 190 -7.96 0.84 16.30
CA ASP A 190 -6.70 1.56 16.41
C ASP A 190 -5.56 0.58 16.13
N ILE A 191 -4.70 0.89 15.17
CA ILE A 191 -3.54 0.08 14.80
C ILE A 191 -2.29 0.90 15.13
N LYS A 192 -1.45 0.39 16.03
CA LYS A 192 -0.24 1.09 16.49
C LYS A 192 0.96 0.16 16.55
N GLY A 193 2.15 0.76 16.47
CA GLY A 193 3.39 0.03 16.66
C GLY A 193 4.05 -0.44 15.37
N PRO A 194 5.19 -1.14 15.48
CA PRO A 194 6.00 -1.53 14.33
C PRO A 194 5.27 -2.54 13.44
N MET A 195 5.57 -2.50 12.14
CA MET A 195 4.98 -3.41 11.15
C MET A 195 5.24 -4.89 11.48
N SER A 196 6.35 -5.20 12.15
CA SER A 196 6.71 -6.56 12.56
C SER A 196 5.83 -7.11 13.69
N LEU A 197 5.25 -6.23 14.53
CA LEU A 197 4.38 -6.61 15.65
C LEU A 197 3.39 -5.48 15.96
N PRO A 198 2.38 -5.25 15.12
CA PRO A 198 1.39 -4.22 15.35
C PRO A 198 0.45 -4.58 16.51
N VAL A 199 0.08 -3.58 17.29
CA VAL A 199 -0.94 -3.68 18.34
C VAL A 199 -2.26 -3.21 17.79
N LEU A 200 -3.27 -4.07 17.81
CA LEU A 200 -4.63 -3.75 17.36
C LEU A 200 -5.56 -3.68 18.57
N ASN A 201 -6.17 -2.48 18.75
CA ASN A 201 -7.28 -2.31 19.68
C ASN A 201 -8.56 -2.15 18.86
N ALA A 202 -9.45 -3.12 18.94
CA ALA A 202 -10.62 -3.17 18.07
C ALA A 202 -11.93 -3.33 18.87
N ARG A 203 -12.93 -2.53 18.49
CA ARG A 203 -14.33 -2.77 18.82
C ARG A 203 -15.04 -3.19 17.55
N LEU A 204 -15.51 -4.43 17.53
CA LEU A 204 -16.16 -5.04 16.37
C LEU A 204 -17.58 -5.41 16.73
N LYS A 205 -18.51 -5.05 15.84
CA LYS A 205 -19.90 -5.52 15.88
C LYS A 205 -20.21 -6.25 14.58
N MET A 206 -20.41 -7.55 14.66
CA MET A 206 -20.85 -8.35 13.53
C MET A 206 -22.28 -7.97 13.13
N LYS A 207 -22.50 -7.93 11.83
CA LYS A 207 -23.80 -7.57 11.24
C LYS A 207 -24.52 -8.79 10.70
N LYS A 208 -25.83 -8.63 10.51
CA LYS A 208 -26.66 -9.65 9.85
C LYS A 208 -26.13 -9.95 8.45
N GLY A 209 -26.06 -11.23 8.09
CA GLY A 209 -25.47 -11.70 6.84
C GLY A 209 -23.99 -12.10 6.95
N SER A 210 -23.40 -11.97 8.14
CA SER A 210 -22.11 -12.61 8.43
C SER A 210 -22.31 -14.12 8.64
N ASN A 211 -21.46 -14.90 8.00
CA ASN A 211 -21.34 -16.35 8.18
C ASN A 211 -19.91 -16.76 7.85
N PHE A 212 -19.11 -17.04 8.87
CA PHE A 212 -17.69 -17.33 8.68
C PHE A 212 -17.19 -18.39 9.67
N THR A 213 -16.11 -19.04 9.30
CA THR A 213 -15.38 -20.01 10.10
C THR A 213 -14.01 -19.45 10.44
N PHE A 214 -13.57 -19.66 11.67
CA PHE A 214 -12.22 -19.41 12.13
C PHE A 214 -11.59 -20.77 12.41
N ALA A 215 -10.52 -21.13 11.70
CA ALA A 215 -9.80 -22.38 11.90
C ALA A 215 -8.70 -22.17 12.95
N VAL A 216 -8.78 -22.87 14.05
CA VAL A 216 -7.74 -22.87 15.08
C VAL A 216 -6.71 -23.94 14.69
N PRO A 217 -5.41 -23.60 14.57
CA PRO A 217 -4.37 -24.60 14.29
C PRO A 217 -4.34 -25.66 15.41
N GLU A 218 -4.36 -26.95 15.07
CA GLU A 218 -4.35 -28.06 16.02
C GLU A 218 -3.11 -28.10 16.94
N ASN A 219 -2.03 -27.42 16.58
CA ASN A 219 -0.76 -27.45 17.33
C ASN A 219 -0.75 -26.58 18.61
N GLU A 220 -1.80 -25.82 18.91
CA GLU A 220 -1.88 -25.05 20.16
C GLU A 220 -2.59 -25.79 21.31
N LEU A 221 -2.99 -27.05 21.11
CA LEU A 221 -3.68 -27.86 22.11
C LEU A 221 -2.78 -28.85 22.85
N THR A 222 -1.46 -28.70 22.84
CA THR A 222 -0.61 -29.45 23.79
C THR A 222 -0.76 -28.82 25.17
N THR A 223 -1.79 -29.27 25.88
CA THR A 223 -1.87 -29.14 27.32
C THR A 223 -0.68 -29.90 27.94
N ASP A 224 0.26 -29.17 28.52
CA ASP A 224 1.24 -29.74 29.44
C ASP A 224 0.49 -30.50 30.52
N LYS A 225 0.75 -31.83 30.61
CA LYS A 225 0.39 -32.69 31.72
C LYS A 225 1.53 -32.74 32.70
#